data_9597a810e7f974e2d0c6d7a48a89ff26
#
_entry.id   9597a810e7f974e2d0c6d7a48a89ff26
#
_cell.length_a   1.000
_cell.length_b   1.000
_cell.length_c   1.000
_cell.angle_alpha   90.00
_cell.angle_beta   90.00
_cell.angle_gamma   90.00
#
_symmetry.space_group_name_H-M   'P 1'
#
loop_
_entity.id
_entity.type
_entity.pdbx_description
1 polymer ?
#
loop_
_entity_poly.entity_id
_entity_poly.type
_entity_poly.pdbx_seq_one_letter_code
_entity_poly.pdbx_strand_id
1 'polypeptide(L)'
;MIKWVAAIIGYSMLRFPGAILGFVIGRFFEFLSQDSIRIRTSSYSIKPEIFQLNLLSLSALIIKADGVVQQKELEFVRSFFIGQYGKERADSIFRTFNTQIKKETQHLDQLTRVFIQQTTYETRLQILHFLFGIANADGHISDVELQKLSQIASGMRLRLPDFESIKAMFVKNTDNAYKILEIDSNANQDDIKKAYRKMAKKYHPDKLRGQDPAMIKGAEEKFREVQKAYEALIRQKNN
;
A
#
# COMPACT_ATOMS: atom_id res chain seq x y z
N MET A 1 10.15 -24.51 -10.48
CA MET A 1 9.39 -25.74 -10.09
C MET A 1 8.61 -25.57 -8.80
N ILE A 2 9.17 -24.93 -7.78
CA ILE A 2 8.54 -24.72 -6.44
C ILE A 2 7.15 -24.06 -6.50
N LYS A 3 6.96 -23.07 -7.36
CA LYS A 3 5.67 -22.36 -7.53
C LYS A 3 4.50 -23.26 -7.96
N TRP A 4 4.75 -24.26 -8.78
CA TRP A 4 3.72 -25.22 -9.23
C TRP A 4 3.36 -26.22 -8.14
N VAL A 5 4.34 -26.66 -7.36
CA VAL A 5 4.12 -27.53 -6.20
C VAL A 5 3.32 -26.79 -5.12
N ALA A 6 3.67 -25.52 -4.82
CA ALA A 6 2.93 -24.70 -3.89
C ALA A 6 1.49 -24.41 -4.36
N ALA A 7 1.27 -24.21 -5.67
CA ALA A 7 -0.06 -24.02 -6.24
C ALA A 7 -0.94 -25.29 -6.11
N ILE A 8 -0.36 -26.46 -6.31
CA ILE A 8 -1.05 -27.76 -6.16
C ILE A 8 -1.44 -28.00 -4.69
N ILE A 9 -0.54 -27.73 -3.76
CA ILE A 9 -0.80 -27.86 -2.32
C ILE A 9 -1.88 -26.86 -1.90
N GLY A 10 -1.81 -25.62 -2.34
CA GLY A 10 -2.81 -24.60 -2.07
C GLY A 10 -4.19 -24.94 -2.65
N TYR A 11 -4.25 -25.55 -3.84
CA TYR A 11 -5.48 -26.03 -4.45
C TYR A 11 -6.10 -27.18 -3.65
N SER A 12 -5.28 -28.11 -3.13
CA SER A 12 -5.74 -29.23 -2.31
C SER A 12 -6.38 -28.79 -0.99
N MET A 13 -5.91 -27.67 -0.38
CA MET A 13 -6.42 -27.20 0.92
C MET A 13 -7.62 -26.24 0.82
N LEU A 14 -7.69 -25.37 -0.19
CA LEU A 14 -8.67 -24.28 -0.25
C LEU A 14 -9.32 -24.10 -1.65
N ARG A 15 -9.21 -25.09 -2.55
CA ARG A 15 -9.70 -25.04 -3.94
C ARG A 15 -9.10 -23.85 -4.72
N PHE A 16 -9.88 -23.21 -5.59
CA PHE A 16 -9.39 -22.15 -6.50
C PHE A 16 -8.65 -20.98 -5.82
N PRO A 17 -9.11 -20.42 -4.69
CA PRO A 17 -8.38 -19.36 -3.96
C PRO A 17 -7.04 -19.83 -3.43
N GLY A 18 -6.94 -21.08 -2.97
CA GLY A 18 -5.70 -21.64 -2.46
C GLY A 18 -4.63 -21.87 -3.53
N ALA A 19 -5.02 -22.18 -4.76
CA ALA A 19 -4.06 -22.33 -5.87
C ALA A 19 -3.39 -20.98 -6.22
N ILE A 20 -4.15 -19.89 -6.21
CA ILE A 20 -3.62 -18.54 -6.47
C ILE A 20 -2.69 -18.12 -5.34
N LEU A 21 -3.09 -18.34 -4.10
CA LEU A 21 -2.27 -18.02 -2.92
C LEU A 21 -0.97 -18.85 -2.91
N GLY A 22 -1.07 -20.16 -3.17
CA GLY A 22 0.07 -21.06 -3.26
C GLY A 22 1.04 -20.68 -4.38
N PHE A 23 0.52 -20.25 -5.53
CA PHE A 23 1.33 -19.78 -6.66
C PHE A 23 2.09 -18.49 -6.32
N VAL A 24 1.43 -17.53 -5.67
CA VAL A 24 2.04 -16.26 -5.23
C VAL A 24 3.12 -16.51 -4.16
N ILE A 25 2.82 -17.36 -3.18
CA ILE A 25 3.80 -17.74 -2.13
C ILE A 25 4.95 -18.52 -2.74
N GLY A 26 4.71 -19.46 -3.65
CA GLY A 26 5.74 -20.22 -4.33
C GLY A 26 6.67 -19.36 -5.19
N ARG A 27 6.14 -18.33 -5.83
CA ARG A 27 6.93 -17.32 -6.56
C ARG A 27 7.77 -16.44 -5.63
N PHE A 28 7.22 -16.10 -4.49
CA PHE A 28 7.95 -15.36 -3.45
C PHE A 28 9.14 -16.17 -2.91
N PHE A 29 8.97 -17.49 -2.71
CA PHE A 29 10.06 -18.38 -2.30
C PHE A 29 11.11 -18.58 -3.41
N GLU A 30 10.71 -18.69 -4.68
CA GLU A 30 11.66 -18.70 -5.81
C GLU A 30 12.47 -17.39 -5.90
N PHE A 31 11.87 -16.26 -5.54
CA PHE A 31 12.55 -14.96 -5.49
C PHE A 31 13.61 -14.88 -4.38
N LEU A 32 13.32 -15.45 -3.19
CA LEU A 32 14.28 -15.51 -2.07
C LEU A 32 15.46 -16.48 -2.31
N SER A 33 15.30 -17.44 -3.22
CA SER A 33 16.31 -18.48 -3.50
C SER A 33 17.20 -18.21 -4.73
N GLN A 34 16.95 -17.15 -5.49
CA GLN A 34 17.76 -16.77 -6.65
C GLN A 34 18.63 -15.54 -6.35
N ASP A 35 19.80 -15.77 -5.81
CA ASP A 35 20.93 -14.87 -6.01
C ASP A 35 21.23 -14.75 -7.52
N SER A 36 21.38 -13.49 -7.95
CA SER A 36 22.11 -13.10 -9.17
C SER A 36 21.45 -13.33 -10.53
N ILE A 37 20.46 -12.51 -10.88
CA ILE A 37 20.36 -12.02 -12.27
C ILE A 37 20.20 -10.50 -12.25
N ARG A 38 21.28 -9.78 -12.57
CA ARG A 38 21.29 -8.34 -12.87
C ARG A 38 20.58 -8.11 -14.19
N ILE A 39 19.28 -7.89 -14.17
CA ILE A 39 18.59 -7.28 -15.31
C ILE A 39 18.69 -5.77 -15.12
N ARG A 40 19.48 -5.13 -15.97
CA ARG A 40 19.51 -3.68 -16.14
C ARG A 40 18.19 -3.25 -16.77
N THR A 41 17.17 -3.07 -15.96
CA THR A 41 16.04 -2.21 -16.32
C THR A 41 16.42 -0.80 -15.89
N SER A 42 16.30 0.14 -16.80
CA SER A 42 16.44 1.58 -16.56
C SER A 42 15.37 1.99 -15.53
N SER A 43 15.65 1.76 -14.26
CA SER A 43 14.80 2.21 -13.17
C SER A 43 15.18 3.65 -12.84
N TYR A 44 14.23 4.53 -12.92
CA TYR A 44 14.22 5.79 -12.17
C TYR A 44 14.23 5.40 -10.67
N SER A 45 15.41 5.12 -10.15
CA SER A 45 15.57 4.73 -8.74
C SER A 45 15.96 5.97 -7.95
N ILE A 46 15.04 6.47 -7.15
CA ILE A 46 15.37 7.39 -6.03
C ILE A 46 16.48 6.72 -5.23
N LYS A 47 17.50 7.49 -4.82
CA LYS A 47 18.39 7.00 -3.77
C LYS A 47 17.53 6.58 -2.58
N PRO A 48 17.66 5.35 -2.07
CA PRO A 48 16.78 4.83 -1.01
C PRO A 48 16.63 5.77 0.19
N GLU A 49 17.71 6.50 0.52
CA GLU A 49 17.72 7.47 1.61
C GLU A 49 16.73 8.62 1.37
N ILE A 50 16.70 9.16 0.15
CA ILE A 50 15.82 10.29 -0.21
C ILE A 50 14.36 9.83 -0.17
N PHE A 51 14.05 8.62 -0.67
CA PHE A 51 12.71 8.04 -0.60
C PHE A 51 12.25 7.91 0.86
N GLN A 52 13.08 7.30 1.70
CA GLN A 52 12.77 7.03 3.10
C GLN A 52 12.53 8.32 3.90
N LEU A 53 13.36 9.35 3.69
CA LEU A 53 13.20 10.64 4.34
C LEU A 53 11.94 11.38 3.89
N ASN A 54 11.63 11.37 2.59
CA ASN A 54 10.39 11.98 2.07
C ASN A 54 9.14 11.22 2.54
N LEU A 55 9.19 9.89 2.63
CA LEU A 55 8.10 9.08 3.19
C LEU A 55 7.86 9.43 4.65
N LEU A 56 8.93 9.58 5.45
CA LEU A 56 8.82 10.01 6.84
C LEU A 56 8.31 11.47 6.96
N SER A 57 8.66 12.34 6.02
CA SER A 57 8.14 13.71 5.94
C SER A 57 6.63 13.73 5.69
N LEU A 58 6.12 12.92 4.75
CA LEU A 58 4.66 12.77 4.54
C LEU A 58 3.97 12.19 5.78
N SER A 59 4.60 11.21 6.45
CA SER A 59 4.08 10.67 7.71
C SER A 59 3.93 11.76 8.77
N ALA A 60 4.93 12.62 8.92
CA ALA A 60 4.89 13.73 9.87
C ALA A 60 3.80 14.77 9.54
N LEU A 61 3.45 14.97 8.26
CA LEU A 61 2.35 15.85 7.86
C LEU A 61 0.98 15.28 8.27
N ILE A 62 0.79 13.96 8.25
CA ILE A 62 -0.42 13.30 8.73
C ILE A 62 -0.49 13.38 10.25
N ILE A 63 0.53 12.93 10.97
CA ILE A 63 0.60 12.93 12.44
C ILE A 63 0.35 14.32 13.05
N LYS A 64 0.68 15.38 12.32
CA LYS A 64 0.51 16.77 12.78
C LYS A 64 -0.75 17.44 12.20
N ALA A 65 -1.58 16.74 11.44
CA ALA A 65 -2.64 17.36 10.67
C ALA A 65 -3.68 18.08 11.55
N ASP A 66 -4.08 17.46 12.66
CA ASP A 66 -5.05 18.00 13.62
C ASP A 66 -4.40 18.75 14.80
N GLY A 67 -3.05 18.79 14.86
CA GLY A 67 -2.29 19.41 15.94
C GLY A 67 -2.09 18.54 17.17
N VAL A 68 -2.66 17.33 17.22
CA VAL A 68 -2.54 16.38 18.33
C VAL A 68 -1.71 15.17 17.87
N VAL A 69 -0.51 15.03 18.40
CA VAL A 69 0.37 13.89 18.04
C VAL A 69 -0.03 12.67 18.88
N GLN A 70 -0.59 11.68 18.24
CA GLN A 70 -1.01 10.43 18.87
C GLN A 70 0.17 9.46 19.01
N GLN A 71 0.29 8.84 20.21
CA GLN A 71 1.38 7.88 20.47
C GLN A 71 1.28 6.65 19.53
N LYS A 72 0.07 6.18 19.24
CA LYS A 72 -0.17 5.02 18.36
C LYS A 72 0.28 5.25 16.93
N GLU A 73 0.12 6.47 16.39
CA GLU A 73 0.60 6.84 15.05
C GLU A 73 2.13 6.81 14.99
N LEU A 74 2.80 7.36 16.03
CA LEU A 74 4.26 7.31 16.13
C LEU A 74 4.77 5.87 16.20
N GLU A 75 4.11 5.02 17.00
CA GLU A 75 4.44 3.60 17.12
C GLU A 75 4.21 2.85 15.81
N PHE A 76 3.14 3.15 15.09
CA PHE A 76 2.86 2.58 13.77
C PHE A 76 3.99 2.91 12.79
N VAL A 77 4.35 4.20 12.65
CA VAL A 77 5.45 4.62 11.77
C VAL A 77 6.76 3.96 12.19
N ARG A 78 7.09 3.96 13.48
CA ARG A 78 8.32 3.35 13.99
C ARG A 78 8.37 1.85 13.69
N SER A 79 7.31 1.13 13.98
CA SER A 79 7.20 -0.31 13.74
C SER A 79 7.30 -0.64 12.25
N PHE A 80 6.66 0.17 11.40
CA PHE A 80 6.74 0.03 9.95
C PHE A 80 8.18 0.19 9.45
N PHE A 81 8.87 1.28 9.83
CA PHE A 81 10.25 1.53 9.39
C PHE A 81 11.22 0.45 9.90
N ILE A 82 11.09 0.03 11.16
CA ILE A 82 11.91 -1.07 11.72
C ILE A 82 11.65 -2.38 10.98
N GLY A 83 10.38 -2.70 10.71
CA GLY A 83 10.00 -3.93 10.02
C GLY A 83 10.45 -3.99 8.56
N GLN A 84 10.59 -2.83 7.88
CA GLN A 84 10.99 -2.76 6.48
C GLN A 84 12.51 -2.64 6.28
N TYR A 85 13.18 -1.89 7.13
CA TYR A 85 14.59 -1.51 6.93
C TYR A 85 15.53 -2.09 8.00
N GLY A 86 14.99 -2.73 9.03
CA GLY A 86 15.73 -3.13 10.21
C GLY A 86 15.98 -1.98 11.19
N LYS A 87 16.26 -2.32 12.45
CA LYS A 87 16.36 -1.36 13.55
C LYS A 87 17.44 -0.30 13.31
N GLU A 88 18.65 -0.72 12.94
CA GLU A 88 19.79 0.19 12.77
C GLU A 88 19.55 1.25 11.69
N ARG A 89 19.02 0.81 10.54
CA ARG A 89 18.71 1.73 9.44
C ARG A 89 17.54 2.64 9.77
N ALA A 90 16.49 2.13 10.39
CA ALA A 90 15.35 2.94 10.84
C ALA A 90 15.80 4.01 11.84
N ASP A 91 16.64 3.68 12.82
CA ASP A 91 17.17 4.63 13.79
C ASP A 91 18.05 5.69 13.11
N SER A 92 18.81 5.33 12.07
CA SER A 92 19.57 6.29 11.25
C SER A 92 18.66 7.26 10.51
N ILE A 93 17.57 6.76 9.87
CA ILE A 93 16.57 7.58 9.16
C ILE A 93 15.91 8.56 10.13
N PHE A 94 15.47 8.09 11.31
CA PHE A 94 14.85 8.96 12.33
C PHE A 94 15.79 10.02 12.85
N ARG A 95 17.08 9.70 13.09
CA ARG A 95 18.08 10.70 13.49
C ARG A 95 18.26 11.77 12.42
N THR A 96 18.46 11.38 11.15
CA THR A 96 18.62 12.32 10.03
C THR A 96 17.38 13.20 9.90
N PHE A 97 16.18 12.63 9.96
CA PHE A 97 14.93 13.38 9.92
C PHE A 97 14.84 14.43 11.05
N ASN A 98 15.11 14.02 12.28
CA ASN A 98 15.01 14.91 13.45
C ASN A 98 16.05 16.04 13.43
N THR A 99 17.24 15.80 12.90
CA THR A 99 18.34 16.79 12.90
C THR A 99 18.26 17.74 11.71
N GLN A 100 17.87 17.27 10.52
CA GLN A 100 17.98 18.02 9.27
C GLN A 100 16.63 18.50 8.74
N ILE A 101 15.57 17.69 8.88
CA ILE A 101 14.30 17.90 8.16
C ILE A 101 13.20 18.44 9.05
N LYS A 102 13.11 17.99 10.31
CA LYS A 102 12.01 18.38 11.24
C LYS A 102 11.90 19.89 11.47
N LYS A 103 13.02 20.62 11.35
CA LYS A 103 13.08 22.07 11.57
C LYS A 103 12.65 22.88 10.34
N GLU A 104 12.66 22.25 9.16
CA GLU A 104 12.27 22.91 7.92
C GLU A 104 10.74 22.85 7.75
N THR A 105 10.17 23.92 7.19
CA THR A 105 8.76 23.92 6.80
C THR A 105 8.58 22.96 5.62
N GLN A 106 7.89 21.85 5.85
CA GLN A 106 7.63 20.85 4.82
C GLN A 106 6.55 21.35 3.87
N HIS A 107 6.93 21.68 2.63
CA HIS A 107 5.98 22.08 1.59
C HIS A 107 5.42 20.84 0.89
N LEU A 108 4.13 20.62 1.02
CA LEU A 108 3.43 19.46 0.44
C LEU A 108 3.69 19.32 -1.07
N ASP A 109 3.67 20.45 -1.80
CA ASP A 109 3.91 20.46 -3.25
C ASP A 109 5.30 19.97 -3.63
N GLN A 110 6.30 20.27 -2.83
CA GLN A 110 7.67 19.81 -3.08
C GLN A 110 7.79 18.31 -2.82
N LEU A 111 7.25 17.82 -1.70
CA LEU A 111 7.25 16.40 -1.36
C LEU A 111 6.53 15.56 -2.41
N THR A 112 5.33 15.97 -2.81
CA THR A 112 4.53 15.24 -3.80
C THR A 112 5.17 15.24 -5.19
N ARG A 113 5.84 16.33 -5.60
CA ARG A 113 6.60 16.38 -6.86
C ARG A 113 7.73 15.35 -6.90
N VAL A 114 8.47 15.17 -5.80
CA VAL A 114 9.54 14.16 -5.71
C VAL A 114 8.95 12.77 -6.01
N PHE A 115 7.83 12.43 -5.41
CA PHE A 115 7.19 11.13 -5.65
C PHE A 115 6.65 11.00 -7.07
N ILE A 116 6.06 12.06 -7.66
CA ILE A 116 5.61 12.02 -9.06
C ILE A 116 6.77 11.75 -10.02
N GLN A 117 7.89 12.43 -9.82
CA GLN A 117 9.04 12.34 -10.71
C GLN A 117 9.81 11.03 -10.59
N GLN A 118 9.79 10.43 -9.42
CA GLN A 118 10.74 9.37 -9.07
C GLN A 118 10.07 8.03 -8.70
N THR A 119 8.73 7.94 -8.76
CA THR A 119 8.01 6.70 -8.47
C THR A 119 6.94 6.39 -9.51
N THR A 120 6.59 5.12 -9.61
CA THR A 120 5.47 4.67 -10.43
C THR A 120 4.13 5.08 -9.81
N TYR A 121 3.07 5.02 -10.60
CA TYR A 121 1.70 5.25 -10.11
C TYR A 121 1.34 4.26 -9.00
N GLU A 122 1.70 3.01 -9.18
CA GLU A 122 1.46 1.92 -8.22
C GLU A 122 2.18 2.17 -6.89
N THR A 123 3.43 2.66 -6.93
CA THR A 123 4.16 3.05 -5.71
C THR A 123 3.45 4.17 -4.96
N ARG A 124 2.94 5.18 -5.66
CA ARG A 124 2.19 6.28 -5.03
C ARG A 124 0.89 5.80 -4.39
N LEU A 125 0.22 4.80 -4.96
CA LEU A 125 -0.93 4.14 -4.32
C LEU A 125 -0.54 3.44 -3.01
N GLN A 126 0.66 2.85 -2.94
CA GLN A 126 1.14 2.22 -1.70
C GLN A 126 1.48 3.26 -0.63
N ILE A 127 2.09 4.38 -1.03
CA ILE A 127 2.34 5.50 -0.13
C ILE A 127 1.02 5.98 0.48
N LEU A 128 -0.01 6.20 -0.34
CA LEU A 128 -1.32 6.64 0.16
C LEU A 128 -1.93 5.62 1.15
N HIS A 129 -1.86 4.32 0.84
CA HIS A 129 -2.35 3.28 1.74
C HIS A 129 -1.60 3.28 3.08
N PHE A 130 -0.28 3.43 3.06
CA PHE A 130 0.53 3.54 4.27
C PHE A 130 0.13 4.77 5.11
N LEU A 131 -0.12 5.92 4.47
CA LEU A 131 -0.57 7.13 5.17
C LEU A 131 -1.96 6.97 5.80
N PHE A 132 -2.88 6.27 5.13
CA PHE A 132 -4.15 5.87 5.73
C PHE A 132 -3.95 4.94 6.94
N GLY A 133 -2.97 4.04 6.89
CA GLY A 133 -2.60 3.19 8.02
C GLY A 133 -2.12 3.99 9.23
N ILE A 134 -1.39 5.08 9.02
CA ILE A 134 -0.98 6.00 10.10
C ILE A 134 -2.22 6.65 10.71
N ALA A 135 -3.03 7.33 9.91
CA ALA A 135 -4.24 8.03 10.37
C ALA A 135 -5.24 7.08 11.07
N ASN A 136 -5.25 5.80 10.72
CA ASN A 136 -6.13 4.79 11.35
C ASN A 136 -5.45 4.02 12.51
N ALA A 137 -4.27 4.42 12.97
CA ALA A 137 -3.52 3.65 13.97
C ALA A 137 -4.22 3.54 15.33
N ASP A 138 -5.03 4.53 15.67
CA ASP A 138 -5.86 4.52 16.88
C ASP A 138 -7.27 3.93 16.65
N GLY A 139 -7.65 3.65 15.38
CA GLY A 139 -8.95 3.11 14.96
C GLY A 139 -9.93 4.18 14.48
N HIS A 140 -9.51 5.44 14.42
CA HIS A 140 -10.33 6.58 13.96
C HIS A 140 -9.52 7.49 13.05
N ILE A 141 -10.12 7.95 11.95
CA ILE A 141 -9.53 8.95 11.06
C ILE A 141 -10.35 10.24 11.20
N SER A 142 -9.73 11.31 11.67
CA SER A 142 -10.38 12.61 11.79
C SER A 142 -10.64 13.25 10.42
N ASP A 143 -11.60 14.18 10.36
CA ASP A 143 -11.90 14.92 9.12
C ASP A 143 -10.69 15.72 8.63
N VAL A 144 -9.87 16.24 9.53
CA VAL A 144 -8.66 17.02 9.20
C VAL A 144 -7.59 16.11 8.56
N GLU A 145 -7.37 14.93 9.11
CA GLU A 145 -6.46 13.93 8.52
C GLU A 145 -6.98 13.46 7.16
N LEU A 146 -8.28 13.20 7.04
CA LEU A 146 -8.90 12.80 5.78
C LEU A 146 -8.72 13.88 4.71
N GLN A 147 -8.90 15.16 5.07
CA GLN A 147 -8.64 16.28 4.18
C GLN A 147 -7.16 16.33 3.78
N LYS A 148 -6.24 16.12 4.72
CA LYS A 148 -4.79 16.08 4.45
C LYS A 148 -4.42 14.93 3.52
N LEU A 149 -4.97 13.72 3.74
CA LEU A 149 -4.81 12.56 2.86
C LEU A 149 -5.30 12.85 1.45
N SER A 150 -6.45 13.53 1.31
CA SER A 150 -6.99 13.94 0.01
C SER A 150 -6.08 14.94 -0.71
N GLN A 151 -5.53 15.93 0.02
CA GLN A 151 -4.56 16.87 -0.52
C GLN A 151 -3.28 16.17 -1.00
N ILE A 152 -2.76 15.22 -0.22
CA ILE A 152 -1.58 14.41 -0.59
C ILE A 152 -1.88 13.57 -1.85
N ALA A 153 -3.02 12.90 -1.90
CA ALA A 153 -3.44 12.09 -3.05
C ALA A 153 -3.53 12.93 -4.33
N SER A 154 -4.17 14.10 -4.25
CA SER A 154 -4.26 15.05 -5.36
C SER A 154 -2.87 15.56 -5.78
N GLY A 155 -2.04 15.96 -4.82
CA GLY A 155 -0.66 16.39 -5.06
C GLY A 155 0.20 15.30 -5.73
N MET A 156 -0.02 14.02 -5.40
CA MET A 156 0.61 12.87 -6.05
C MET A 156 -0.06 12.45 -7.38
N ARG A 157 -1.04 13.20 -7.88
CA ARG A 157 -1.80 12.91 -9.10
C ARG A 157 -2.45 11.53 -9.09
N LEU A 158 -3.01 11.14 -7.94
CA LEU A 158 -3.84 9.95 -7.82
C LEU A 158 -5.28 10.27 -8.22
N ARG A 159 -5.96 9.31 -8.85
CA ARG A 159 -7.34 9.48 -9.29
C ARG A 159 -8.28 9.37 -8.09
N LEU A 160 -9.39 10.09 -8.13
CA LEU A 160 -10.41 10.04 -7.08
C LEU A 160 -10.95 8.63 -6.81
N PRO A 161 -11.26 7.77 -7.81
CA PRO A 161 -11.69 6.40 -7.55
C PRO A 161 -10.65 5.58 -6.77
N ASP A 162 -9.36 5.79 -7.03
CA ASP A 162 -8.28 5.11 -6.31
C ASP A 162 -8.21 5.58 -4.84
N PHE A 163 -8.38 6.87 -4.59
CA PHE A 163 -8.45 7.44 -3.25
C PHE A 163 -9.64 6.86 -2.47
N GLU A 164 -10.84 6.86 -3.07
CA GLU A 164 -12.04 6.32 -2.42
C GLU A 164 -11.95 4.81 -2.19
N SER A 165 -11.34 4.07 -3.12
CA SER A 165 -11.08 2.63 -2.95
C SER A 165 -10.14 2.35 -1.75
N ILE A 166 -9.06 3.13 -1.61
CA ILE A 166 -8.13 2.98 -0.48
C ILE A 166 -8.80 3.41 0.83
N LYS A 167 -9.49 4.55 0.85
CA LYS A 167 -10.26 5.02 2.00
C LYS A 167 -11.25 3.96 2.52
N ALA A 168 -11.96 3.29 1.60
CA ALA A 168 -12.91 2.25 1.95
C ALA A 168 -12.28 1.01 2.63
N MET A 169 -10.98 0.82 2.55
CA MET A 169 -10.27 -0.26 3.26
C MET A 169 -10.12 0.04 4.76
N PHE A 170 -10.15 1.31 5.16
CA PHE A 170 -9.93 1.76 6.53
C PHE A 170 -11.21 2.24 7.22
N VAL A 171 -12.09 2.93 6.50
CA VAL A 171 -13.33 3.47 7.04
C VAL A 171 -14.46 2.45 6.82
N LYS A 172 -14.97 1.85 7.89
CA LYS A 172 -16.04 0.84 7.80
C LYS A 172 -17.37 1.47 7.37
N ASN A 173 -17.90 0.98 6.25
CA ASN A 173 -19.24 1.32 5.75
C ASN A 173 -19.84 0.09 5.06
N THR A 174 -21.16 -0.02 4.96
CA THR A 174 -21.87 -1.14 4.35
C THR A 174 -21.50 -1.38 2.88
N ASP A 175 -21.17 -0.30 2.13
CA ASP A 175 -20.84 -0.37 0.71
C ASP A 175 -19.34 -0.45 0.39
N ASN A 176 -18.52 -0.69 1.40
CA ASN A 176 -17.06 -0.66 1.21
C ASN A 176 -16.55 -1.66 0.17
N ALA A 177 -17.12 -2.86 0.12
CA ALA A 177 -16.67 -3.87 -0.83
C ALA A 177 -16.85 -3.42 -2.29
N TYR A 178 -17.95 -2.72 -2.62
CA TYR A 178 -18.16 -2.13 -3.95
C TYR A 178 -17.16 -1.01 -4.23
N LYS A 179 -16.92 -0.13 -3.26
CA LYS A 179 -15.93 0.97 -3.38
C LYS A 179 -14.50 0.45 -3.53
N ILE A 180 -14.13 -0.57 -2.75
CA ILE A 180 -12.82 -1.23 -2.86
C ILE A 180 -12.61 -1.78 -4.27
N LEU A 181 -13.63 -2.36 -4.90
CA LEU A 181 -13.57 -2.87 -6.26
C LEU A 181 -13.79 -1.79 -7.35
N GLU A 182 -14.05 -0.53 -7.00
CA GLU A 182 -14.34 0.58 -7.91
C GLU A 182 -15.56 0.29 -8.81
N ILE A 183 -16.66 -0.23 -8.24
CA ILE A 183 -17.92 -0.53 -8.93
C ILE A 183 -19.13 -0.01 -8.16
N ASP A 184 -20.25 0.11 -8.86
CA ASP A 184 -21.53 0.50 -8.27
C ASP A 184 -22.14 -0.63 -7.43
N SER A 185 -22.98 -0.25 -6.44
CA SER A 185 -23.67 -1.21 -5.55
C SER A 185 -24.69 -2.09 -6.27
N ASN A 186 -25.15 -1.68 -7.45
CA ASN A 186 -26.06 -2.43 -8.32
C ASN A 186 -25.33 -3.40 -9.29
N ALA A 187 -23.99 -3.47 -9.25
CA ALA A 187 -23.19 -4.31 -10.12
C ALA A 187 -23.63 -5.79 -10.08
N ASN A 188 -23.68 -6.42 -11.24
CA ASN A 188 -23.98 -7.84 -11.37
C ASN A 188 -22.73 -8.70 -11.09
N GLN A 189 -22.92 -10.02 -11.02
CA GLN A 189 -21.83 -10.94 -10.67
C GLN A 189 -20.67 -10.92 -11.68
N ASP A 190 -20.94 -10.69 -12.97
CA ASP A 190 -19.90 -10.61 -13.99
C ASP A 190 -19.10 -9.32 -13.89
N ASP A 191 -19.75 -8.20 -13.54
CA ASP A 191 -19.09 -6.93 -13.27
C ASP A 191 -18.17 -7.04 -12.05
N ILE A 192 -18.62 -7.71 -10.98
CA ILE A 192 -17.81 -7.98 -9.79
C ILE A 192 -16.57 -8.81 -10.16
N LYS A 193 -16.70 -9.85 -10.99
CA LYS A 193 -15.57 -10.66 -11.46
C LYS A 193 -14.58 -9.88 -12.33
N LYS A 194 -15.09 -9.01 -13.22
CA LYS A 194 -14.25 -8.13 -14.07
C LYS A 194 -13.50 -7.13 -13.23
N ALA A 195 -14.19 -6.49 -12.26
CA ALA A 195 -13.60 -5.53 -11.35
C ALA A 195 -12.49 -6.17 -10.51
N TYR A 196 -12.75 -7.34 -9.91
CA TYR A 196 -11.73 -8.07 -9.16
C TYR A 196 -10.48 -8.33 -10.00
N ARG A 197 -10.62 -8.83 -11.26
CA ARG A 197 -9.46 -9.05 -12.14
C ARG A 197 -8.68 -7.77 -12.43
N LYS A 198 -9.38 -6.64 -12.64
CA LYS A 198 -8.79 -5.33 -12.84
C LYS A 198 -8.00 -4.88 -11.60
N MET A 199 -8.60 -4.99 -10.41
CA MET A 199 -8.00 -4.58 -9.15
C MET A 199 -6.84 -5.50 -8.75
N ALA A 200 -6.99 -6.82 -8.92
CA ALA A 200 -5.91 -7.78 -8.70
C ALA A 200 -4.69 -7.50 -9.58
N LYS A 201 -4.90 -7.16 -10.85
CA LYS A 201 -3.82 -6.74 -11.75
C LYS A 201 -3.21 -5.40 -11.34
N LYS A 202 -4.02 -4.45 -10.86
CA LYS A 202 -3.58 -3.10 -10.44
C LYS A 202 -2.69 -3.15 -9.20
N TYR A 203 -3.07 -3.94 -8.20
CA TYR A 203 -2.37 -4.06 -6.91
C TYR A 203 -1.46 -5.28 -6.81
N HIS A 204 -1.12 -5.91 -7.94
CA HIS A 204 -0.24 -7.08 -7.93
C HIS A 204 1.17 -6.68 -7.45
N PRO A 205 1.76 -7.38 -6.46
CA PRO A 205 3.09 -7.06 -5.92
C PRO A 205 4.20 -7.03 -6.97
N ASP A 206 4.03 -7.82 -8.03
CA ASP A 206 4.98 -7.92 -9.15
C ASP A 206 5.23 -6.57 -9.87
N LYS A 207 4.27 -5.65 -9.82
CA LYS A 207 4.40 -4.29 -10.36
C LYS A 207 5.35 -3.38 -9.57
N LEU A 208 5.70 -3.79 -8.37
CA LEU A 208 6.58 -3.06 -7.47
C LEU A 208 8.00 -3.66 -7.43
N ARG A 209 8.33 -4.57 -8.34
CA ARG A 209 9.68 -5.13 -8.43
C ARG A 209 10.70 -4.02 -8.64
N GLY A 210 11.76 -4.04 -7.81
CA GLY A 210 12.80 -3.01 -7.84
C GLY A 210 12.43 -1.69 -7.17
N GLN A 211 11.22 -1.60 -6.58
CA GLN A 211 10.83 -0.49 -5.72
C GLN A 211 11.28 -0.70 -4.27
N ASP A 212 11.09 0.31 -3.44
CA ASP A 212 11.43 0.23 -2.02
C ASP A 212 10.67 -0.92 -1.32
N PRO A 213 11.33 -1.72 -0.45
CA PRO A 213 10.72 -2.87 0.24
C PRO A 213 9.42 -2.54 0.99
N ALA A 214 9.34 -1.34 1.55
CA ALA A 214 8.15 -0.86 2.25
C ALA A 214 6.91 -0.85 1.36
N MET A 215 7.07 -0.60 0.06
CA MET A 215 5.97 -0.54 -0.90
C MET A 215 5.47 -1.93 -1.31
N ILE A 216 6.34 -2.93 -1.30
CA ILE A 216 5.98 -4.31 -1.66
C ILE A 216 5.01 -4.89 -0.61
N LYS A 217 5.31 -4.73 0.67
CA LYS A 217 4.44 -5.21 1.77
C LYS A 217 3.06 -4.54 1.73
N GLY A 218 3.00 -3.23 1.52
CA GLY A 218 1.73 -2.52 1.39
C GLY A 218 0.86 -3.03 0.23
N ALA A 219 1.47 -3.49 -0.88
CA ALA A 219 0.74 -4.09 -1.99
C ALA A 219 0.10 -5.42 -1.63
N GLU A 220 0.76 -6.25 -0.84
CA GLU A 220 0.20 -7.52 -0.37
C GLU A 220 -1.02 -7.30 0.53
N GLU A 221 -0.96 -6.32 1.43
CA GLU A 221 -2.08 -5.94 2.30
C GLU A 221 -3.28 -5.47 1.48
N LYS A 222 -3.07 -4.57 0.52
CA LYS A 222 -4.12 -4.13 -0.41
C LYS A 222 -4.70 -5.24 -1.25
N PHE A 223 -3.87 -6.09 -1.80
CA PHE A 223 -4.33 -7.24 -2.58
C PHE A 223 -5.25 -8.13 -1.76
N ARG A 224 -4.93 -8.33 -0.48
CA ARG A 224 -5.77 -9.07 0.47
C ARG A 224 -7.12 -8.40 0.71
N GLU A 225 -7.15 -7.07 0.86
CA GLU A 225 -8.42 -6.33 1.02
C GLU A 225 -9.29 -6.40 -0.23
N VAL A 226 -8.70 -6.31 -1.43
CA VAL A 226 -9.40 -6.53 -2.71
C VAL A 226 -9.99 -7.94 -2.80
N GLN A 227 -9.27 -8.95 -2.34
CA GLN A 227 -9.73 -10.33 -2.31
C GLN A 227 -10.91 -10.52 -1.33
N LYS A 228 -10.81 -9.98 -0.11
CA LYS A 228 -11.89 -10.00 0.88
C LYS A 228 -13.15 -9.32 0.35
N ALA A 229 -13.01 -8.16 -0.30
CA ALA A 229 -14.13 -7.43 -0.90
C ALA A 229 -14.83 -8.28 -1.96
N TYR A 230 -14.08 -8.92 -2.85
CA TYR A 230 -14.62 -9.84 -3.86
C TYR A 230 -15.38 -11.01 -3.23
N GLU A 231 -14.78 -11.70 -2.26
CA GLU A 231 -15.41 -12.84 -1.58
C GLU A 231 -16.70 -12.44 -0.87
N ALA A 232 -16.73 -11.27 -0.21
CA ALA A 232 -17.92 -10.74 0.45
C ALA A 232 -19.06 -10.51 -0.55
N LEU A 233 -18.78 -9.87 -1.69
CA LEU A 233 -19.79 -9.58 -2.71
C LEU A 233 -20.31 -10.85 -3.40
N ILE A 234 -19.45 -11.83 -3.67
CA ILE A 234 -19.89 -13.11 -4.25
C ILE A 234 -20.79 -13.87 -3.28
N ARG A 235 -20.47 -13.87 -1.97
CA ARG A 235 -21.34 -14.48 -0.95
C ARG A 235 -22.70 -13.78 -0.90
N GLN A 236 -22.72 -12.46 -0.93
CA GLN A 236 -23.95 -11.65 -0.89
C GLN A 236 -24.86 -11.91 -2.12
N LYS A 237 -24.29 -12.14 -3.30
CA LYS A 237 -25.06 -12.41 -4.53
C LYS A 237 -25.53 -13.86 -4.66
N ASN A 238 -24.97 -14.79 -3.88
CA ASN A 238 -25.33 -16.21 -3.90
C ASN A 238 -26.37 -16.58 -2.81
N ASN A 239 -26.64 -15.65 -1.87
CA ASN A 239 -27.71 -15.75 -0.87
C ASN A 239 -28.96 -15.00 -1.32
#